data_75ae26c8be77cbf61675590c9c760056
#
_entry.id   75ae26c8be77cbf61675590c9c760056
#
_cell.length_a   1.000
_cell.length_b   1.000
_cell.length_c   1.000
_cell.angle_alpha   90.00
_cell.angle_beta   90.00
_cell.angle_gamma   90.00
#
_symmetry.space_group_name_H-M   'P 1'
#
loop_
_entity.id
_entity.type
_entity.pdbx_description
1 polymer ?
#
loop_
_entity_poly.entity_id
_entity_poly.type
_entity_poly.pdbx_seq_one_letter_code
_entity_poly.pdbx_strand_id
1 'polypeptide(L)'
;PSVSYQILTMNNQLITINQASAYPDPSFVKTIREPLIDLSIFVPENFVGPVIQLCQDHRGVLQNMEYLGQMVRLHYHLPLAELIHDFYDQLKSASAGFATLDYELIGYQEADLVKLDILVAGDKIDALSQIVPSVRAPYIAKDLVAKLKDIIPRQNFEVPIQAAIGSHILARADVKAFRKDVLA
;
A
#
# COMPACT_ATOMS: atom_id res chain seq x y z
N PRO A 1 -9.45 5.05 8.49
CA PRO A 1 -9.11 3.90 9.32
C PRO A 1 -7.65 3.53 9.12
N SER A 2 -6.92 3.30 10.21
CA SER A 2 -5.53 2.92 10.20
C SER A 2 -5.39 1.39 10.27
N VAL A 3 -4.39 0.86 9.58
CA VAL A 3 -4.05 -0.55 9.64
C VAL A 3 -3.04 -0.76 10.74
N SER A 4 -3.30 -1.71 11.65
CA SER A 4 -2.37 -2.14 12.67
C SER A 4 -1.56 -3.33 12.19
N TYR A 5 -0.25 -3.32 12.45
CA TYR A 5 0.66 -4.41 12.12
C TYR A 5 1.20 -5.05 13.37
N GLN A 6 1.48 -6.35 13.32
CA GLN A 6 2.16 -7.07 14.38
C GLN A 6 3.58 -7.40 13.93
N ILE A 7 4.56 -7.02 14.76
CA ILE A 7 5.96 -7.26 14.48
C ILE A 7 6.49 -8.24 15.50
N LEU A 8 7.03 -9.36 15.02
CA LEU A 8 7.79 -10.29 15.83
C LEU A 8 9.27 -9.86 15.81
N THR A 9 9.81 -9.52 16.97
CA THR A 9 11.20 -9.10 17.11
C THR A 9 12.15 -10.30 17.15
N MET A 10 13.44 -10.05 16.97
CA MET A 10 14.49 -11.07 17.10
C MET A 10 14.52 -11.72 18.48
N ASN A 11 14.02 -11.02 19.51
CA ASN A 11 13.90 -11.53 20.88
C ASN A 11 12.58 -12.29 21.12
N ASN A 12 11.82 -12.60 20.06
CA ASN A 12 10.51 -13.25 20.13
C ASN A 12 9.42 -12.45 20.87
N GLN A 13 9.58 -11.14 20.94
CA GLN A 13 8.53 -10.24 21.44
C GLN A 13 7.60 -9.86 20.30
N LEU A 14 6.30 -9.81 20.60
CA LEU A 14 5.28 -9.36 19.65
C LEU A 14 4.89 -7.93 19.97
N ILE A 15 5.12 -7.02 19.03
CA ILE A 15 4.77 -5.60 19.15
C ILE A 15 3.68 -5.28 18.15
N THR A 16 2.71 -4.46 18.56
CA THR A 16 1.68 -3.92 17.65
C THR A 16 2.01 -2.47 17.33
N ILE A 17 2.03 -2.13 16.06
CA ILE A 17 2.22 -0.75 15.60
C ILE A 17 0.98 -0.29 14.82
N ASN A 18 0.60 0.98 15.01
CA ASN A 18 -0.57 1.57 14.36
C ASN A 18 -0.20 2.57 13.26
N GLN A 19 1.08 2.84 13.09
CA GLN A 19 1.60 3.75 12.08
C GLN A 19 2.97 3.29 11.59
N ALA A 20 3.28 3.59 10.35
CA ALA A 20 4.52 3.15 9.73
C ALA A 20 5.77 3.73 10.42
N SER A 21 5.69 4.96 10.93
CA SER A 21 6.79 5.61 11.65
C SER A 21 7.21 4.88 12.94
N ALA A 22 6.33 4.06 13.50
CA ALA A 22 6.62 3.25 14.69
C ALA A 22 7.35 1.94 14.36
N TYR A 23 7.58 1.64 13.09
CA TYR A 23 8.31 0.45 12.65
C TYR A 23 9.74 0.50 13.21
N PRO A 24 10.19 -0.54 13.94
CA PRO A 24 11.53 -0.55 14.52
C PRO A 24 12.61 -0.71 13.45
N ASP A 25 13.86 -0.57 13.86
CA ASP A 25 15.00 -0.84 12.98
C ASP A 25 14.85 -2.24 12.36
N PRO A 26 15.00 -2.39 11.02
CA PRO A 26 14.86 -3.67 10.35
C PRO A 26 15.72 -4.80 10.93
N SER A 27 16.87 -4.48 11.53
CA SER A 27 17.74 -5.48 12.16
C SER A 27 17.10 -6.18 13.38
N PHE A 28 16.10 -5.55 14.01
CA PHE A 28 15.37 -6.13 15.14
C PHE A 28 14.12 -6.90 14.74
N VAL A 29 13.72 -6.81 13.48
CA VAL A 29 12.48 -7.43 12.99
C VAL A 29 12.76 -8.82 12.47
N LYS A 30 12.06 -9.82 13.03
CA LYS A 30 12.09 -11.19 12.54
C LYS A 30 11.04 -11.41 11.46
N THR A 31 9.78 -11.09 11.77
CA THR A 31 8.67 -11.17 10.83
C THR A 31 7.69 -10.02 11.07
N ILE A 32 6.93 -9.68 10.07
CA ILE A 32 5.81 -8.75 10.16
C ILE A 32 4.53 -9.45 9.73
N ARG A 33 3.44 -9.18 10.45
CA ARG A 33 2.11 -9.70 10.17
C ARG A 33 1.16 -8.56 9.89
N GLU A 34 0.33 -8.75 8.88
CA GLU A 34 -0.73 -7.81 8.52
C GLU A 34 -2.11 -8.40 8.80
N PRO A 35 -3.12 -7.54 9.08
CA PRO A 35 -4.48 -8.01 9.26
C PRO A 35 -5.05 -8.52 7.94
N LEU A 36 -5.78 -9.62 8.05
CA LEU A 36 -6.42 -10.31 6.95
C LEU A 36 -7.94 -10.20 7.09
N ILE A 37 -8.63 -10.02 5.98
CA ILE A 37 -10.08 -10.00 5.93
C ILE A 37 -10.63 -11.18 5.12
N ASP A 38 -11.83 -11.61 5.50
CA ASP A 38 -12.70 -12.46 4.70
C ASP A 38 -13.64 -11.54 3.93
N LEU A 39 -13.48 -11.51 2.61
CA LEU A 39 -14.18 -10.61 1.70
C LEU A 39 -15.21 -11.39 0.90
N SER A 40 -16.46 -10.96 0.95
CA SER A 40 -17.54 -11.47 0.10
C SER A 40 -17.92 -10.40 -0.92
N ILE A 41 -17.89 -10.77 -2.19
CA ILE A 41 -18.30 -9.88 -3.29
C ILE A 41 -19.47 -10.53 -4.02
N PHE A 42 -20.59 -9.81 -4.13
CA PHE A 42 -21.69 -10.17 -5.01
C PHE A 42 -21.58 -9.38 -6.30
N VAL A 43 -21.54 -10.07 -7.42
CA VAL A 43 -21.35 -9.46 -8.72
C VAL A 43 -22.17 -10.19 -9.79
N PRO A 44 -22.76 -9.48 -10.78
CA PRO A 44 -23.38 -10.14 -11.92
C PRO A 44 -22.38 -10.99 -12.70
N GLU A 45 -22.83 -12.11 -13.21
CA GLU A 45 -21.98 -13.11 -13.89
C GLU A 45 -21.10 -12.52 -14.99
N ASN A 46 -21.61 -11.55 -15.73
CA ASN A 46 -20.87 -10.92 -16.84
C ASN A 46 -19.69 -10.03 -16.38
N PHE A 47 -19.59 -9.69 -15.10
CA PHE A 47 -18.49 -8.91 -14.53
C PHE A 47 -17.51 -9.72 -13.67
N VAL A 48 -17.70 -11.03 -13.57
CA VAL A 48 -16.87 -11.88 -12.71
C VAL A 48 -15.39 -11.83 -13.10
N GLY A 49 -15.08 -11.89 -14.39
CA GLY A 49 -13.69 -11.85 -14.87
C GLY A 49 -12.90 -10.63 -14.40
N PRO A 50 -13.38 -9.41 -14.67
CA PRO A 50 -12.74 -8.18 -14.21
C PRO A 50 -12.61 -8.08 -12.69
N VAL A 51 -13.59 -8.57 -11.92
CA VAL A 51 -13.54 -8.55 -10.45
C VAL A 51 -12.52 -9.56 -9.92
N ILE A 52 -12.42 -10.75 -10.49
CA ILE A 52 -11.37 -11.71 -10.16
C ILE A 52 -9.99 -11.11 -10.39
N GLN A 53 -9.80 -10.46 -11.53
CA GLN A 53 -8.53 -9.80 -11.84
C GLN A 53 -8.19 -8.72 -10.82
N LEU A 54 -9.16 -7.91 -10.42
CA LEU A 54 -9.00 -6.90 -9.38
C LEU A 54 -8.52 -7.50 -8.06
N CYS A 55 -9.16 -8.58 -7.61
CA CYS A 55 -8.79 -9.24 -6.38
C CYS A 55 -7.38 -9.85 -6.45
N GLN A 56 -7.01 -10.43 -7.58
CA GLN A 56 -5.65 -10.94 -7.80
C GLN A 56 -4.60 -9.84 -7.76
N ASP A 57 -4.88 -8.70 -8.36
CA ASP A 57 -3.98 -7.54 -8.36
C ASP A 57 -3.78 -6.96 -6.95
N HIS A 58 -4.72 -7.21 -6.04
CA HIS A 58 -4.69 -6.79 -4.65
C HIS A 58 -4.30 -7.91 -3.67
N ARG A 59 -3.53 -8.87 -4.11
CA ARG A 59 -3.02 -9.98 -3.28
C ARG A 59 -4.13 -10.85 -2.69
N GLY A 60 -5.31 -10.88 -3.32
CA GLY A 60 -6.42 -11.71 -2.90
C GLY A 60 -6.19 -13.19 -3.23
N VAL A 61 -6.65 -14.05 -2.33
CA VAL A 61 -6.63 -15.51 -2.50
C VAL A 61 -8.07 -16.02 -2.51
N LEU A 62 -8.51 -16.56 -3.64
CA LEU A 62 -9.86 -17.08 -3.79
C LEU A 62 -10.10 -18.26 -2.86
N GLN A 63 -11.16 -18.18 -2.05
CA GLN A 63 -11.57 -19.25 -1.15
C GLN A 63 -12.70 -20.08 -1.75
N ASN A 64 -13.69 -19.40 -2.32
CA ASN A 64 -14.88 -20.05 -2.86
C ASN A 64 -15.58 -19.15 -3.87
N MET A 65 -16.31 -19.75 -4.78
CA MET A 65 -17.16 -19.07 -5.76
C MET A 65 -18.48 -19.83 -5.88
N GLU A 66 -19.59 -19.13 -5.70
CA GLU A 66 -20.93 -19.67 -5.76
C GLU A 66 -21.76 -18.97 -6.81
N TYR A 67 -22.46 -19.73 -7.62
CA TYR A 67 -23.43 -19.20 -8.59
C TYR A 67 -24.82 -19.17 -7.97
N LEU A 68 -25.42 -17.98 -7.92
CA LEU A 68 -26.73 -17.72 -7.35
C LEU A 68 -27.63 -17.10 -8.44
N GLY A 69 -28.07 -17.94 -9.37
CA GLY A 69 -28.78 -17.48 -10.57
C GLY A 69 -27.83 -16.69 -11.48
N GLN A 70 -28.16 -15.44 -11.76
CA GLN A 70 -27.32 -14.54 -12.58
C GLN A 70 -26.26 -13.78 -11.78
N MET A 71 -26.26 -13.95 -10.46
CA MET A 71 -25.28 -13.37 -9.57
C MET A 71 -24.25 -14.39 -9.16
N VAL A 72 -23.04 -13.93 -8.89
CA VAL A 72 -21.95 -14.77 -8.38
C VAL A 72 -21.46 -14.17 -7.08
N ARG A 73 -21.28 -15.03 -6.09
CA ARG A 73 -20.65 -14.69 -4.82
C ARG A 73 -19.21 -15.16 -4.84
N LEU A 74 -18.30 -14.21 -4.71
CA LEU A 74 -16.87 -14.47 -4.63
C LEU A 74 -16.41 -14.32 -3.19
N HIS A 75 -15.71 -15.31 -2.67
CA HIS A 75 -15.12 -15.31 -1.35
C HIS A 75 -13.60 -15.25 -1.47
N TYR A 76 -13.00 -14.20 -0.92
CA TYR A 76 -11.56 -13.99 -0.94
C TYR A 76 -11.00 -13.79 0.46
N HIS A 77 -9.78 -14.23 0.68
CA HIS A 77 -8.93 -13.70 1.74
C HIS A 77 -8.05 -12.60 1.15
N LEU A 78 -8.09 -11.43 1.77
CA LEU A 78 -7.43 -10.23 1.28
C LEU A 78 -6.79 -9.49 2.45
N PRO A 79 -5.57 -8.94 2.30
CA PRO A 79 -5.03 -8.04 3.32
C PRO A 79 -5.90 -6.79 3.47
N LEU A 80 -6.16 -6.40 4.71
CA LEU A 80 -6.99 -5.21 4.99
C LEU A 80 -6.42 -3.95 4.34
N ALA A 81 -5.09 -3.82 4.27
CA ALA A 81 -4.42 -2.68 3.64
C ALA A 81 -4.82 -2.49 2.18
N GLU A 82 -5.07 -3.59 1.46
CA GLU A 82 -5.48 -3.54 0.06
C GLU A 82 -6.91 -3.02 -0.12
N LEU A 83 -7.78 -3.29 0.85
CA LEU A 83 -9.17 -2.80 0.82
C LEU A 83 -9.25 -1.29 1.01
N ILE A 84 -8.37 -0.73 1.84
CA ILE A 84 -8.38 0.70 2.22
C ILE A 84 -7.95 1.60 1.06
N HIS A 85 -7.09 1.11 0.15
CA HIS A 85 -6.60 1.86 -0.99
C HIS A 85 -7.45 1.61 -2.23
N ASP A 86 -8.28 2.55 -2.62
CA ASP A 86 -9.00 2.62 -3.91
C ASP A 86 -9.77 1.35 -4.35
N PHE A 87 -9.80 0.30 -3.53
CA PHE A 87 -10.43 -0.97 -3.90
C PHE A 87 -11.92 -0.80 -4.21
N TYR A 88 -12.62 -0.03 -3.40
CA TYR A 88 -14.05 0.24 -3.62
C TYR A 88 -14.31 0.91 -4.96
N ASP A 89 -13.52 1.92 -5.29
CA ASP A 89 -13.66 2.65 -6.55
C ASP A 89 -13.33 1.77 -7.74
N GLN A 90 -12.29 0.96 -7.62
CA GLN A 90 -11.91 0.00 -8.66
C GLN A 90 -12.95 -1.10 -8.82
N LEU A 91 -13.56 -1.56 -7.73
CA LEU A 91 -14.65 -2.55 -7.79
C LEU A 91 -15.87 -1.99 -8.52
N LYS A 92 -16.24 -0.75 -8.21
CA LYS A 92 -17.33 -0.06 -8.92
C LYS A 92 -17.05 0.04 -10.42
N SER A 93 -15.84 0.44 -10.79
CA SER A 93 -15.43 0.54 -12.19
C SER A 93 -15.42 -0.82 -12.88
N ALA A 94 -14.92 -1.87 -12.23
CA ALA A 94 -14.84 -3.21 -12.78
C ALA A 94 -16.20 -3.88 -12.97
N SER A 95 -17.22 -3.45 -12.24
CA SER A 95 -18.56 -4.03 -12.22
C SER A 95 -19.65 -3.10 -12.73
N ALA A 96 -19.30 -1.98 -13.33
CA ALA A 96 -20.23 -0.92 -13.74
C ALA A 96 -21.18 -0.49 -12.59
N GLY A 97 -20.70 -0.51 -11.37
CA GLY A 97 -21.46 -0.15 -10.18
C GLY A 97 -22.37 -1.24 -9.62
N PHE A 98 -22.41 -2.43 -10.21
CA PHE A 98 -23.33 -3.51 -9.81
C PHE A 98 -22.80 -4.42 -8.71
N ALA A 99 -21.51 -4.40 -8.39
CA ALA A 99 -20.95 -5.22 -7.35
C ALA A 99 -21.19 -4.60 -5.96
N THR A 100 -21.45 -5.47 -4.98
CA THR A 100 -21.48 -5.12 -3.57
C THR A 100 -20.45 -5.97 -2.84
N LEU A 101 -19.94 -5.46 -1.73
CA LEU A 101 -19.01 -6.22 -0.90
C LEU A 101 -19.36 -6.12 0.57
N ASP A 102 -18.95 -7.14 1.31
CA ASP A 102 -18.98 -7.20 2.75
C ASP A 102 -17.69 -7.88 3.22
N TYR A 103 -17.21 -7.53 4.41
CA TYR A 103 -15.97 -8.10 4.93
C TYR A 103 -15.97 -8.18 6.45
N GLU A 104 -15.13 -9.07 6.97
CA GLU A 104 -14.83 -9.15 8.40
C GLU A 104 -13.35 -9.48 8.62
N LEU A 105 -12.82 -9.03 9.74
CA LEU A 105 -11.45 -9.35 10.14
C LEU A 105 -11.38 -10.79 10.62
N ILE A 106 -10.38 -11.54 10.13
CA ILE A 106 -10.19 -12.96 10.47
C ILE A 106 -8.85 -13.26 11.15
N GLY A 107 -8.02 -12.26 11.38
CA GLY A 107 -6.74 -12.42 12.07
C GLY A 107 -5.60 -11.74 11.35
N TYR A 108 -4.39 -12.25 11.59
CA TYR A 108 -3.14 -11.71 11.05
C TYR A 108 -2.39 -12.78 10.28
N GLN A 109 -1.70 -12.38 9.24
CA GLN A 109 -0.89 -13.25 8.40
C GLN A 109 0.48 -12.65 8.18
N GLU A 110 1.52 -13.48 8.21
CA GLU A 110 2.86 -13.05 7.81
C GLU A 110 2.88 -12.61 6.35
N ALA A 111 3.61 -11.54 6.07
CA ALA A 111 3.76 -11.02 4.73
C ALA A 111 5.14 -10.42 4.55
N ASP A 112 5.61 -10.38 3.30
CA ASP A 112 6.85 -9.72 2.93
C ASP A 112 6.59 -8.22 2.72
N LEU A 113 6.69 -7.46 3.80
CA LEU A 113 6.43 -6.04 3.85
C LEU A 113 7.69 -5.28 4.27
N VAL A 114 7.81 -4.06 3.78
CA VAL A 114 8.91 -3.15 4.10
C VAL A 114 8.38 -1.78 4.46
N LYS A 115 9.15 -1.03 5.25
CA LYS A 115 8.89 0.37 5.52
C LYS A 115 9.53 1.22 4.44
N LEU A 116 8.71 1.99 3.74
CA LEU A 116 9.15 2.98 2.75
C LEU A 116 9.17 4.36 3.42
N ASP A 117 10.36 4.97 3.47
CA ASP A 117 10.56 6.31 4.00
C ASP A 117 10.61 7.33 2.85
N ILE A 118 10.10 8.52 3.11
CA ILE A 118 10.23 9.67 2.23
C ILE A 118 11.14 10.69 2.89
N LEU A 119 12.16 11.13 2.13
CA LEU A 119 13.07 12.19 2.54
C LEU A 119 12.85 13.41 1.63
N VAL A 120 12.69 14.56 2.25
CA VAL A 120 12.59 15.85 1.56
C VAL A 120 13.75 16.71 2.01
N ALA A 121 14.59 17.15 1.08
CA ALA A 121 15.82 17.88 1.38
C ALA A 121 16.71 17.18 2.43
N GLY A 122 16.76 15.84 2.35
CA GLY A 122 17.55 15.00 3.26
C GLY A 122 16.89 14.63 4.58
N ASP A 123 15.74 15.21 4.91
CA ASP A 123 15.03 14.95 6.16
C ASP A 123 13.89 13.95 5.97
N LYS A 124 13.83 12.95 6.84
CA LYS A 124 12.71 12.00 6.85
C LYS A 124 11.43 12.69 7.29
N ILE A 125 10.37 12.44 6.54
CA ILE A 125 9.02 12.91 6.87
C ILE A 125 8.20 11.73 7.35
N ASP A 126 8.09 11.58 8.67
CA ASP A 126 7.43 10.43 9.30
C ASP A 126 5.97 10.26 8.86
N ALA A 127 5.26 11.37 8.66
CA ALA A 127 3.87 11.33 8.21
C ALA A 127 3.70 10.72 6.80
N LEU A 128 4.76 10.64 6.00
CA LEU A 128 4.75 10.10 4.64
C LEU A 128 5.30 8.67 4.58
N SER A 129 5.78 8.12 5.68
CA SER A 129 6.25 6.73 5.71
C SER A 129 5.09 5.75 5.54
N GLN A 130 5.35 4.65 4.84
CA GLN A 130 4.35 3.63 4.54
C GLN A 130 4.93 2.23 4.72
N ILE A 131 4.09 1.29 5.14
CA ILE A 131 4.41 -0.13 5.09
C ILE A 131 3.78 -0.70 3.83
N VAL A 132 4.60 -1.27 2.96
CA VAL A 132 4.21 -1.70 1.62
C VAL A 132 4.76 -3.09 1.31
N PRO A 133 4.12 -3.84 0.40
CA PRO A 133 4.69 -5.09 -0.08
C PRO A 133 6.05 -4.86 -0.75
N SER A 134 7.04 -5.69 -0.41
CA SER A 134 8.41 -5.55 -0.92
C SER A 134 8.47 -5.52 -2.45
N VAL A 135 7.66 -6.36 -3.11
CA VAL A 135 7.64 -6.46 -4.58
C VAL A 135 7.09 -5.20 -5.25
N ARG A 136 6.26 -4.44 -4.56
CA ARG A 136 5.67 -3.19 -5.08
C ARG A 136 6.46 -1.94 -4.67
N ALA A 137 7.35 -2.06 -3.71
CA ALA A 137 8.06 -0.91 -3.15
C ALA A 137 8.74 -0.02 -4.21
N PRO A 138 9.45 -0.54 -5.23
CA PRO A 138 10.05 0.30 -6.25
C PRO A 138 9.03 1.12 -7.06
N TYR A 139 7.89 0.52 -7.39
CA TYR A 139 6.83 1.18 -8.15
C TYR A 139 6.13 2.25 -7.34
N ILE A 140 5.81 1.94 -6.07
CA ILE A 140 5.20 2.89 -5.14
C ILE A 140 6.16 4.05 -4.89
N ALA A 141 7.44 3.78 -4.69
CA ALA A 141 8.47 4.79 -4.48
C ALA A 141 8.55 5.77 -5.66
N LYS A 142 8.61 5.26 -6.89
CA LYS A 142 8.68 6.06 -8.10
C LYS A 142 7.45 6.95 -8.28
N ASP A 143 6.27 6.38 -8.09
CA ASP A 143 5.00 7.09 -8.21
C ASP A 143 4.88 8.19 -7.15
N LEU A 144 5.26 7.88 -5.92
CA LEU A 144 5.15 8.80 -4.78
C LEU A 144 6.07 10.01 -4.91
N VAL A 145 7.33 9.82 -5.31
CA VAL A 145 8.26 10.96 -5.51
C VAL A 145 7.82 11.84 -6.67
N ALA A 146 7.25 11.25 -7.72
CA ALA A 146 6.71 12.00 -8.85
C ALA A 146 5.51 12.87 -8.44
N LYS A 147 4.58 12.32 -7.65
CA LYS A 147 3.43 13.05 -7.12
C LYS A 147 3.86 14.18 -6.18
N LEU A 148 4.81 13.91 -5.29
CA LEU A 148 5.32 14.92 -4.36
C LEU A 148 6.05 16.05 -5.10
N LYS A 149 6.76 15.75 -6.15
CA LYS A 149 7.41 16.76 -6.99
C LYS A 149 6.41 17.77 -7.55
N ASP A 150 5.24 17.31 -7.95
CA ASP A 150 4.20 18.18 -8.51
C ASP A 150 3.50 19.03 -7.43
N ILE A 151 3.47 18.55 -6.19
CA ILE A 151 2.80 19.21 -5.06
C ILE A 151 3.72 20.22 -4.37
N ILE A 152 5.00 19.90 -4.19
CA ILE A 152 5.95 20.74 -3.47
C ILE A 152 6.28 21.96 -4.33
N PRO A 153 6.03 23.19 -3.83
CA PRO A 153 6.32 24.40 -4.59
C PRO A 153 7.83 24.58 -4.76
N ARG A 154 8.20 25.23 -5.86
CA ARG A 154 9.60 25.62 -6.09
C ARG A 154 10.07 26.55 -4.99
N GLN A 155 11.32 26.36 -4.61
CA GLN A 155 12.04 27.19 -3.64
C GLN A 155 13.21 27.90 -4.34
N ASN A 156 13.97 28.69 -3.58
CA ASN A 156 15.20 29.28 -4.09
C ASN A 156 16.31 28.24 -4.34
N PHE A 157 16.17 27.08 -3.75
CA PHE A 157 17.10 25.96 -3.87
C PHE A 157 16.40 24.77 -4.48
N GLU A 158 17.16 23.88 -5.09
CA GLU A 158 16.67 22.58 -5.53
C GLU A 158 16.30 21.75 -4.30
N VAL A 159 15.12 21.13 -4.33
CA VAL A 159 14.63 20.27 -3.26
C VAL A 159 14.60 18.82 -3.75
N PRO A 160 15.53 17.97 -3.30
CA PRO A 160 15.48 16.54 -3.63
C PRO A 160 14.40 15.84 -2.81
N ILE A 161 13.67 14.95 -3.47
CA ILE A 161 12.68 14.07 -2.88
C ILE A 161 13.15 12.65 -3.12
N GLN A 162 13.29 11.88 -2.07
CA GLN A 162 13.80 10.51 -2.15
C GLN A 162 12.84 9.57 -1.46
N ALA A 163 12.67 8.37 -2.01
CA ALA A 163 11.98 7.27 -1.37
C ALA A 163 12.99 6.16 -1.10
N ALA A 164 13.06 5.68 0.13
CA ALA A 164 14.09 4.75 0.57
C ALA A 164 13.56 3.67 1.50
N ILE A 165 14.20 2.50 1.45
CA ILE A 165 14.07 1.44 2.44
C ILE A 165 15.38 1.42 3.22
N GLY A 166 15.34 1.83 4.50
CA GLY A 166 16.56 2.01 5.28
C GLY A 166 17.50 3.01 4.60
N SER A 167 18.72 2.58 4.30
CA SER A 167 19.72 3.40 3.60
C SER A 167 19.66 3.27 2.06
N HIS A 168 18.81 2.39 1.55
CA HIS A 168 18.72 2.10 0.12
C HIS A 168 17.66 2.98 -0.54
N ILE A 169 18.12 3.87 -1.44
CA ILE A 169 17.23 4.79 -2.18
C ILE A 169 16.67 4.06 -3.39
N LEU A 170 15.33 3.97 -3.47
CA LEU A 170 14.61 3.33 -4.57
C LEU A 170 14.24 4.29 -5.69
N ALA A 171 13.94 5.55 -5.33
CA ALA A 171 13.50 6.55 -6.29
C ALA A 171 13.88 7.95 -5.83
N ARG A 172 14.06 8.84 -6.79
CA ARG A 172 14.38 10.24 -6.55
C ARG A 172 13.68 11.13 -7.58
N ALA A 173 13.24 12.29 -7.13
CA ALA A 173 12.79 13.39 -7.98
C ALA A 173 13.29 14.69 -7.39
N ASP A 174 13.56 15.68 -8.23
CA ASP A 174 14.08 16.96 -7.78
C ASP A 174 13.11 18.08 -8.17
N VAL A 175 12.72 18.89 -7.18
CA VAL A 175 11.99 20.15 -7.43
C VAL A 175 13.01 21.21 -7.76
N LYS A 176 13.03 21.66 -9.01
CA LYS A 176 14.00 22.65 -9.49
C LYS A 176 13.80 23.99 -8.79
N ALA A 177 14.90 24.72 -8.57
CA ALA A 177 14.87 26.07 -8.06
C ALA A 177 14.14 27.02 -9.04
N PHE A 178 13.68 28.17 -8.54
CA PHE A 178 13.02 29.20 -9.37
C PHE A 178 13.90 29.75 -10.48
N ARG A 179 15.20 29.87 -10.22
CA ARG A 179 16.18 30.39 -11.18
C ARG A 179 17.36 29.43 -11.24
N LYS A 180 17.75 29.11 -12.47
CA LYS A 180 19.14 28.75 -12.69
C LYS A 180 19.97 29.96 -12.29
N ASP A 181 21.08 29.75 -11.61
CA ASP A 181 22.05 30.76 -11.34
C ASP A 181 22.48 31.40 -12.67
N VAL A 182 22.08 32.63 -12.90
CA VAL A 182 22.29 33.32 -14.17
C VAL A 182 23.56 34.17 -14.14
N LEU A 183 24.26 34.15 -13.03
CA LEU A 183 25.53 34.81 -12.83
C LEU A 183 26.67 33.84 -13.10
N ALA A 184 26.86 33.59 -14.34
CA ALA A 184 28.15 33.03 -14.77
C ALA A 184 29.12 34.15 -14.98
#